data_b58b65debc5d350c154b683c3c8346d0
#
_entry.id   b58b65debc5d350c154b683c3c8346d0
#
_cell.length_a   1.000
_cell.length_b   1.000
_cell.length_c   1.000
_cell.angle_alpha   90.00
_cell.angle_beta   90.00
_cell.angle_gamma   90.00
#
_symmetry.space_group_name_H-M   'P 1'
#
loop_
_entity.id
_entity.type
_entity.pdbx_description
1 polymer ?
#
loop_
_entity_poly.entity_id
_entity_poly.type
_entity_poly.pdbx_seq_one_letter_code
_entity_poly.pdbx_strand_id
1 'polypeptide(L)'
;MDTTSLTASLSKATIAPTELARRAGVSRNTEWSLRRDPSRAKLGTLRELALACGLDIRIATVEASDPYAAAAARVMVGDLLAENVENQEQLTEWVARLRRWAPDAEPLQLTKMAAEVSAPQSRAGAIFLIGRHDPDRLASAAIASEQPWSLSGAPALDALGIEPISSASPTVLWTSAPAIVMGMLLSTHRKTTVASGANVIVAPLHQTVLAGGANLGGLELVSPVQAVIDSLGVGG
;
A
#
# COMPACT_ATOMS: atom_id res chain seq x y z
N MET A 1 -5.62 10.77 1.29
CA MET A 1 -5.41 12.19 1.69
C MET A 1 -4.63 12.16 2.99
N ASP A 2 -3.41 12.67 3.00
CA ASP A 2 -2.64 12.77 4.26
C ASP A 2 -3.23 13.89 5.12
N THR A 3 -4.20 13.52 5.95
CA THR A 3 -4.86 14.42 6.90
C THR A 3 -3.92 14.85 8.03
N THR A 4 -2.85 14.10 8.27
CA THR A 4 -1.87 14.37 9.32
C THR A 4 -1.15 15.70 9.08
N SER A 5 -0.80 16.00 7.83
CA SER A 5 -0.16 17.26 7.44
C SER A 5 -1.08 18.47 7.64
N LEU A 6 -2.36 18.37 7.28
CA LEU A 6 -3.32 19.46 7.48
C LEU A 6 -3.59 19.72 8.96
N THR A 7 -3.85 18.66 9.74
CA THR A 7 -4.10 18.76 11.18
C THR A 7 -2.89 19.37 11.91
N ALA A 8 -1.67 18.93 11.56
CA ALA A 8 -0.44 19.49 12.11
C ALA A 8 -0.26 20.97 11.75
N SER A 9 -0.60 21.38 10.52
CA SER A 9 -0.53 22.77 10.08
C SER A 9 -1.57 23.66 10.77
N LEU A 10 -2.80 23.17 10.92
CA LEU A 10 -3.86 23.89 11.67
C LEU A 10 -3.53 24.02 13.17
N SER A 11 -2.85 23.00 13.75
CA SER A 11 -2.42 23.02 15.15
C SER A 11 -1.25 23.97 15.41
N LYS A 12 -0.40 24.21 14.42
CA LYS A 12 0.71 25.17 14.49
C LYS A 12 0.28 26.63 14.24
N ALA A 13 -0.97 26.83 13.77
CA ALA A 13 -1.46 28.19 13.54
C ALA A 13 -1.53 28.98 14.85
N THR A 14 -0.89 30.14 14.88
CA THR A 14 -0.87 31.06 16.03
C THR A 14 -2.17 31.83 16.24
N ILE A 15 -3.20 31.52 15.43
CA ILE A 15 -4.50 32.19 15.45
C ILE A 15 -5.39 31.54 16.49
N ALA A 16 -6.05 32.34 17.31
CA ALA A 16 -7.00 31.86 18.31
C ALA A 16 -8.17 31.11 17.61
N PRO A 17 -8.66 29.98 18.17
CA PRO A 17 -9.69 29.15 17.52
C PRO A 17 -10.96 29.92 17.14
N THR A 18 -11.38 30.87 17.97
CA THR A 18 -12.55 31.74 17.71
C THR A 18 -12.34 32.64 16.50
N GLU A 19 -11.14 33.21 16.37
CA GLU A 19 -10.79 34.06 15.24
C GLU A 19 -10.61 33.23 13.97
N LEU A 20 -10.05 32.03 14.07
CA LEU A 20 -9.95 31.10 12.96
C LEU A 20 -11.34 30.70 12.43
N ALA A 21 -12.27 30.34 13.31
CA ALA A 21 -13.64 30.02 12.95
C ALA A 21 -14.34 31.20 12.24
N ARG A 22 -14.16 32.42 12.78
CA ARG A 22 -14.72 33.65 12.19
C ARG A 22 -14.16 33.92 10.81
N ARG A 23 -12.84 33.81 10.59
CA ARG A 23 -12.20 34.01 9.27
C ARG A 23 -12.65 32.98 8.26
N ALA A 24 -12.77 31.72 8.68
CA ALA A 24 -13.19 30.62 7.81
C ALA A 24 -14.72 30.58 7.56
N GLY A 25 -15.50 31.48 8.18
CA GLY A 25 -16.96 31.50 8.03
C GLY A 25 -17.67 30.27 8.59
N VAL A 26 -17.09 29.62 9.63
CA VAL A 26 -17.66 28.42 10.25
C VAL A 26 -17.98 28.66 11.73
N SER A 27 -18.81 27.78 12.29
CA SER A 27 -19.05 27.81 13.74
C SER A 27 -17.80 27.33 14.51
N ARG A 28 -17.66 27.79 15.78
CA ARG A 28 -16.60 27.30 16.66
C ARG A 28 -16.65 25.79 16.87
N ASN A 29 -17.84 25.21 16.95
CA ASN A 29 -18.03 23.76 17.06
C ASN A 29 -17.55 23.03 15.77
N THR A 30 -17.83 23.60 14.61
CA THR A 30 -17.34 23.07 13.33
C THR A 30 -15.82 23.11 13.27
N GLU A 31 -15.19 24.24 13.61
CA GLU A 31 -13.73 24.37 13.66
C GLU A 31 -13.12 23.33 14.61
N TRP A 32 -13.64 23.21 15.83
CA TRP A 32 -13.17 22.27 16.83
C TRP A 32 -13.31 20.80 16.37
N SER A 33 -14.44 20.43 15.80
CA SER A 33 -14.69 19.09 15.27
C SER A 33 -13.73 18.74 14.13
N LEU A 34 -13.52 19.68 13.19
CA LEU A 34 -12.66 19.45 12.01
C LEU A 34 -11.16 19.45 12.37
N ARG A 35 -10.75 20.11 13.43
CA ARG A 35 -9.38 20.02 13.96
C ARG A 35 -9.09 18.63 14.52
N ARG A 36 -10.10 17.92 15.05
CA ARG A 36 -9.99 16.55 15.57
C ARG A 36 -10.11 15.49 14.46
N ASP A 37 -11.04 15.70 13.54
CA ASP A 37 -11.32 14.77 12.44
C ASP A 37 -11.67 15.55 11.15
N PRO A 38 -10.65 15.92 10.35
CA PRO A 38 -10.84 16.61 9.10
C PRO A 38 -11.47 15.74 7.99
N SER A 39 -11.49 14.41 8.17
CA SER A 39 -12.00 13.48 7.15
C SER A 39 -13.49 13.67 6.86
N ARG A 40 -14.24 14.20 7.82
CA ARG A 40 -15.69 14.47 7.72
C ARG A 40 -16.01 15.83 7.10
N ALA A 41 -15.02 16.64 6.82
CA ALA A 41 -15.23 17.98 6.29
C ALA A 41 -15.58 17.96 4.81
N LYS A 42 -16.44 18.90 4.42
CA LYS A 42 -16.51 19.27 3.00
C LYS A 42 -15.21 19.94 2.59
N LEU A 43 -14.71 19.63 1.41
CA LEU A 43 -13.45 20.16 0.89
C LEU A 43 -13.42 21.70 0.92
N GLY A 44 -14.51 22.36 0.54
CA GLY A 44 -14.63 23.81 0.62
C GLY A 44 -14.41 24.35 2.04
N THR A 45 -14.97 23.68 3.05
CA THR A 45 -14.79 24.09 4.45
C THR A 45 -13.33 23.92 4.90
N LEU A 46 -12.65 22.85 4.49
CA LEU A 46 -11.23 22.65 4.78
C LEU A 46 -10.38 23.73 4.11
N ARG A 47 -10.71 24.11 2.89
CA ARG A 47 -10.00 25.17 2.16
C ARG A 47 -10.15 26.53 2.84
N GLU A 48 -11.36 26.90 3.28
CA GLU A 48 -11.56 28.15 4.04
C GLU A 48 -10.77 28.18 5.36
N LEU A 49 -10.70 27.06 6.09
CA LEU A 49 -9.86 26.96 7.29
C LEU A 49 -8.37 27.10 6.95
N ALA A 50 -7.91 26.51 5.86
CA ALA A 50 -6.53 26.64 5.42
C ALA A 50 -6.21 28.09 5.01
N LEU A 51 -7.06 28.72 4.20
CA LEU A 51 -6.91 30.12 3.80
C LEU A 51 -6.88 31.07 4.99
N ALA A 52 -7.71 30.83 6.00
CA ALA A 52 -7.71 31.60 7.25
C ALA A 52 -6.38 31.50 8.02
N CYS A 53 -5.58 30.45 7.78
CA CYS A 53 -4.23 30.26 8.31
C CYS A 53 -3.11 30.71 7.36
N GLY A 54 -3.44 31.32 6.21
CA GLY A 54 -2.45 31.69 5.18
C GLY A 54 -1.95 30.53 4.34
N LEU A 55 -2.69 29.40 4.31
CA LEU A 55 -2.39 28.19 3.54
C LEU A 55 -3.43 28.00 2.42
N ASP A 56 -3.10 27.20 1.41
CA ASP A 56 -4.09 26.71 0.44
C ASP A 56 -4.00 25.17 0.33
N ILE A 57 -5.11 24.54 -0.06
CA ILE A 57 -5.19 23.10 -0.23
C ILE A 57 -5.01 22.76 -1.71
N ARG A 58 -4.05 21.89 -2.00
CA ARG A 58 -3.91 21.24 -3.30
C ARG A 58 -4.36 19.80 -3.20
N ILE A 59 -5.17 19.37 -4.18
CA ILE A 59 -5.63 18.00 -4.30
C ILE A 59 -4.92 17.40 -5.48
N ALA A 60 -4.29 16.26 -5.25
CA ALA A 60 -3.71 15.44 -6.29
C ALA A 60 -4.29 14.03 -6.17
N THR A 61 -4.54 13.38 -7.29
CA THR A 61 -4.80 11.94 -7.34
C THR A 61 -3.45 11.21 -7.40
N VAL A 62 -3.34 10.13 -6.66
CA VAL A 62 -2.22 9.20 -6.70
C VAL A 62 -2.77 7.80 -6.93
N GLU A 63 -1.97 6.92 -7.50
CA GLU A 63 -2.34 5.52 -7.61
C GLU A 63 -2.57 4.92 -6.23
N ALA A 64 -3.65 4.15 -6.10
CA ALA A 64 -3.97 3.51 -4.83
C ALA A 64 -3.00 2.36 -4.54
N SER A 65 -2.60 2.21 -3.29
CA SER A 65 -1.86 1.03 -2.82
C SER A 65 -2.20 0.76 -1.36
N ASP A 66 -3.39 0.23 -1.12
CA ASP A 66 -3.89 -0.06 0.22
C ASP A 66 -3.73 -1.55 0.54
N PRO A 67 -2.92 -1.95 1.56
CA PRO A 67 -2.69 -3.35 1.91
C PRO A 67 -3.95 -4.07 2.38
N TYR A 68 -4.92 -3.35 2.94
CA TYR A 68 -6.18 -3.94 3.40
C TYR A 68 -7.11 -4.33 2.24
N ALA A 69 -6.95 -3.74 1.06
CA ALA A 69 -7.68 -4.17 -0.14
C ALA A 69 -7.27 -5.60 -0.55
N ALA A 70 -5.96 -5.88 -0.56
CA ALA A 70 -5.45 -7.22 -0.81
C ALA A 70 -5.90 -8.21 0.28
N ALA A 71 -5.78 -7.84 1.56
CA ALA A 71 -6.23 -8.68 2.68
C ALA A 71 -7.74 -9.00 2.58
N ALA A 72 -8.58 -8.01 2.25
CA ALA A 72 -10.02 -8.20 2.09
C ALA A 72 -10.37 -9.17 0.96
N ALA A 73 -9.71 -9.04 -0.20
CA ALA A 73 -9.92 -9.99 -1.30
C ALA A 73 -9.49 -11.40 -0.91
N ARG A 74 -8.35 -11.54 -0.20
CA ARG A 74 -7.86 -12.83 0.30
C ARG A 74 -8.89 -13.50 1.22
N VAL A 75 -9.44 -12.77 2.19
CA VAL A 75 -10.51 -13.26 3.07
C VAL A 75 -11.73 -13.68 2.26
N MET A 76 -12.16 -12.87 1.30
CA MET A 76 -13.34 -13.16 0.48
C MET A 76 -13.19 -14.39 -0.42
N VAL A 77 -11.96 -14.76 -0.80
CA VAL A 77 -11.68 -15.98 -1.56
C VAL A 77 -11.30 -17.18 -0.69
N GLY A 78 -11.38 -17.04 0.64
CA GLY A 78 -11.19 -18.15 1.59
C GLY A 78 -9.79 -18.28 2.19
N ASP A 79 -8.88 -17.32 1.98
CA ASP A 79 -7.60 -17.25 2.69
C ASP A 79 -7.83 -16.59 4.08
N LEU A 80 -8.34 -17.39 5.02
CA LEU A 80 -8.75 -16.91 6.34
C LEU A 80 -7.59 -16.42 7.21
N LEU A 81 -6.34 -16.77 6.89
CA LEU A 81 -5.18 -16.26 7.62
C LEU A 81 -5.02 -14.75 7.43
N ALA A 82 -5.55 -14.20 6.33
CA ALA A 82 -5.59 -12.76 6.09
C ALA A 82 -6.55 -11.99 7.01
N GLU A 83 -7.39 -12.66 7.81
CA GLU A 83 -8.21 -12.01 8.83
C GLU A 83 -7.40 -11.50 10.04
N ASN A 84 -6.20 -12.04 10.26
CA ASN A 84 -5.35 -11.66 11.39
C ASN A 84 -4.63 -10.33 11.11
N VAL A 85 -5.37 -9.23 11.18
CA VAL A 85 -4.85 -7.87 10.97
C VAL A 85 -5.08 -7.00 12.20
N GLU A 86 -4.21 -6.01 12.42
CA GLU A 86 -4.33 -5.09 13.56
C GLU A 86 -5.59 -4.20 13.46
N ASN A 87 -5.94 -3.74 12.26
CA ASN A 87 -7.07 -2.84 12.06
C ASN A 87 -8.22 -3.58 11.37
N GLN A 88 -9.07 -4.20 12.18
CA GLN A 88 -10.27 -4.92 11.74
C GLN A 88 -11.34 -4.01 11.10
N GLU A 89 -11.42 -2.76 11.52
CA GLU A 89 -12.34 -1.79 10.94
C GLU A 89 -11.99 -1.52 9.48
N GLN A 90 -10.72 -1.29 9.18
CA GLN A 90 -10.23 -1.05 7.84
C GLN A 90 -10.40 -2.27 6.92
N LEU A 91 -10.16 -3.48 7.45
CA LEU A 91 -10.44 -4.72 6.74
C LEU A 91 -11.93 -4.84 6.38
N THR A 92 -12.81 -4.61 7.36
CA THR A 92 -14.28 -4.68 7.19
C THR A 92 -14.77 -3.65 6.16
N GLU A 93 -14.22 -2.44 6.19
CA GLU A 93 -14.53 -1.41 5.18
C GLU A 93 -14.13 -1.85 3.77
N TRP A 94 -12.97 -2.48 3.61
CA TRP A 94 -12.53 -2.98 2.31
C TRP A 94 -13.37 -4.15 1.81
N VAL A 95 -13.74 -5.09 2.67
CA VAL A 95 -14.68 -6.17 2.34
C VAL A 95 -16.01 -5.58 1.85
N ALA A 96 -16.57 -4.59 2.56
CA ALA A 96 -17.80 -3.93 2.15
C ALA A 96 -17.65 -3.17 0.82
N ARG A 97 -16.46 -2.59 0.57
CA ARG A 97 -16.14 -1.85 -0.66
C ARG A 97 -16.04 -2.80 -1.86
N LEU A 98 -15.32 -3.90 -1.75
CA LEU A 98 -15.20 -4.92 -2.80
C LEU A 98 -16.54 -5.58 -3.12
N ARG A 99 -17.34 -5.92 -2.10
CA ARG A 99 -18.71 -6.43 -2.31
C ARG A 99 -19.61 -5.45 -3.07
N ARG A 100 -19.44 -4.16 -2.82
CA ARG A 100 -20.21 -3.11 -3.51
C ARG A 100 -19.78 -2.90 -4.95
N TRP A 101 -18.47 -3.07 -5.22
CA TRP A 101 -17.93 -2.94 -6.58
C TRP A 101 -18.29 -4.13 -7.46
N ALA A 102 -18.36 -5.34 -6.89
CA ALA A 102 -18.69 -6.57 -7.60
C ALA A 102 -19.42 -7.55 -6.66
N PRO A 103 -20.76 -7.42 -6.55
CA PRO A 103 -21.56 -8.22 -5.62
C PRO A 103 -21.45 -9.73 -5.85
N ASP A 104 -21.35 -10.15 -7.11
CA ASP A 104 -21.35 -11.56 -7.56
C ASP A 104 -20.02 -11.94 -8.22
N ALA A 105 -18.90 -11.30 -7.80
CA ALA A 105 -17.62 -11.53 -8.42
C ALA A 105 -17.06 -12.91 -8.13
N GLU A 106 -16.58 -13.56 -9.19
CA GLU A 106 -15.75 -14.75 -9.10
C GLU A 106 -14.39 -14.46 -8.43
N PRO A 107 -13.74 -15.44 -7.79
CA PRO A 107 -12.48 -15.23 -7.06
C PRO A 107 -11.40 -14.48 -7.87
N LEU A 108 -11.22 -14.81 -9.14
CA LEU A 108 -10.24 -14.14 -10.00
C LEU A 108 -10.60 -12.68 -10.25
N GLN A 109 -11.87 -12.34 -10.35
CA GLN A 109 -12.30 -10.95 -10.51
C GLN A 109 -12.04 -10.14 -9.23
N LEU A 110 -12.30 -10.71 -8.06
CA LEU A 110 -12.00 -10.08 -6.77
C LEU A 110 -10.50 -9.80 -6.62
N THR A 111 -9.65 -10.77 -6.98
CA THR A 111 -8.19 -10.58 -6.92
C THR A 111 -7.71 -9.51 -7.89
N LYS A 112 -8.28 -9.40 -9.10
CA LYS A 112 -7.97 -8.31 -10.05
C LYS A 112 -8.34 -6.95 -9.51
N MET A 113 -9.55 -6.80 -8.96
CA MET A 113 -10.00 -5.53 -8.39
C MET A 113 -9.16 -5.10 -7.18
N ALA A 114 -8.77 -6.05 -6.34
CA ALA A 114 -7.87 -5.76 -5.23
C ALA A 114 -6.47 -5.36 -5.74
N ALA A 115 -5.96 -6.02 -6.78
CA ALA A 115 -4.68 -5.71 -7.37
C ALA A 115 -4.59 -4.27 -7.91
N GLU A 116 -5.68 -3.75 -8.50
CA GLU A 116 -5.76 -2.36 -9.00
C GLU A 116 -5.56 -1.31 -7.90
N VAL A 117 -5.91 -1.63 -6.66
CA VAL A 117 -5.87 -0.67 -5.54
C VAL A 117 -4.89 -1.04 -4.43
N SER A 118 -4.12 -2.12 -4.60
CA SER A 118 -3.09 -2.57 -3.65
C SER A 118 -1.71 -2.78 -4.29
N ALA A 119 -1.54 -2.34 -5.52
CA ALA A 119 -0.37 -2.59 -6.34
C ALA A 119 0.96 -2.28 -5.62
N PRO A 120 1.94 -3.22 -5.62
CA PRO A 120 3.23 -3.03 -4.94
C PRO A 120 4.02 -1.83 -5.43
N GLN A 121 3.99 -1.57 -6.75
CA GLN A 121 4.71 -0.44 -7.36
C GLN A 121 4.16 0.92 -6.94
N SER A 122 2.88 1.00 -6.58
CA SER A 122 2.24 2.25 -6.16
C SER A 122 2.39 2.50 -4.65
N ARG A 123 3.05 1.57 -3.92
CA ARG A 123 3.33 1.73 -2.50
C ARG A 123 4.31 2.88 -2.28
N ALA A 124 3.93 3.82 -1.39
CA ALA A 124 4.82 4.94 -1.02
C ALA A 124 6.17 4.41 -0.51
N GLY A 125 7.26 4.76 -1.19
CA GLY A 125 8.61 4.27 -0.88
C GLY A 125 9.01 3.00 -1.64
N ALA A 126 8.22 2.51 -2.59
CA ALA A 126 8.63 1.43 -3.48
C ALA A 126 9.86 1.83 -4.30
N ILE A 127 10.77 0.88 -4.49
CA ILE A 127 12.03 1.07 -5.21
C ILE A 127 12.07 0.10 -6.39
N PHE A 128 12.42 0.62 -7.56
CA PHE A 128 12.44 -0.13 -8.80
C PHE A 128 13.86 -0.47 -9.20
N LEU A 129 14.12 -1.75 -9.50
CA LEU A 129 15.42 -2.25 -9.88
C LEU A 129 15.36 -3.04 -11.20
N ILE A 130 16.44 -2.96 -11.96
CA ILE A 130 16.71 -3.77 -13.14
C ILE A 130 17.91 -4.65 -12.83
N GLY A 131 17.74 -5.97 -12.95
CA GLY A 131 18.78 -6.93 -12.66
C GLY A 131 18.35 -8.36 -12.98
N ARG A 132 19.08 -9.34 -12.50
CA ARG A 132 18.69 -10.74 -12.65
C ARG A 132 17.53 -11.08 -11.71
N HIS A 133 16.58 -11.88 -12.23
CA HIS A 133 15.57 -12.55 -11.41
C HIS A 133 16.22 -13.74 -10.70
N ASP A 134 16.87 -13.48 -9.61
CA ASP A 134 17.54 -14.50 -8.78
C ASP A 134 16.93 -14.43 -7.36
N PRO A 135 15.96 -15.31 -7.05
CA PRO A 135 15.30 -15.32 -5.75
C PRO A 135 16.27 -15.49 -4.59
N ASP A 136 17.32 -16.32 -4.74
CA ASP A 136 18.30 -16.58 -3.69
C ASP A 136 19.15 -15.33 -3.41
N ARG A 137 19.49 -14.56 -4.44
CA ARG A 137 20.19 -13.28 -4.27
C ARG A 137 19.33 -12.24 -3.57
N LEU A 138 18.04 -12.18 -3.91
CA LEU A 138 17.09 -11.28 -3.25
C LEU A 138 16.87 -11.68 -1.79
N ALA A 139 16.67 -12.96 -1.54
CA ALA A 139 16.53 -13.51 -0.18
C ALA A 139 17.80 -13.23 0.66
N SER A 140 19.00 -13.46 0.11
CA SER A 140 20.27 -13.19 0.80
C SER A 140 20.39 -11.71 1.20
N ALA A 141 20.00 -10.78 0.33
CA ALA A 141 19.99 -9.34 0.66
C ALA A 141 18.96 -8.99 1.73
N ALA A 142 17.79 -9.61 1.67
CA ALA A 142 16.73 -9.41 2.66
C ALA A 142 17.10 -9.98 4.03
N ILE A 143 17.65 -11.19 4.08
CA ILE A 143 18.16 -11.81 5.31
C ILE A 143 19.26 -10.96 5.96
N ALA A 144 20.20 -10.47 5.14
CA ALA A 144 21.30 -9.62 5.63
C ALA A 144 20.81 -8.25 6.17
N SER A 145 19.60 -7.84 5.85
CA SER A 145 18.99 -6.63 6.44
C SER A 145 18.49 -6.83 7.88
N GLU A 146 18.41 -8.09 8.34
CA GLU A 146 17.86 -8.48 9.65
C GLU A 146 16.44 -7.95 9.91
N GLN A 147 15.69 -7.68 8.84
CA GLN A 147 14.33 -7.15 8.92
C GLN A 147 13.33 -8.14 8.33
N PRO A 148 12.05 -8.09 8.74
CA PRO A 148 11.00 -8.89 8.13
C PRO A 148 10.91 -8.66 6.62
N TRP A 149 10.77 -9.77 5.88
CA TRP A 149 10.67 -9.74 4.42
C TRP A 149 9.84 -10.91 3.89
N SER A 150 9.41 -10.82 2.64
CA SER A 150 8.81 -11.93 1.91
C SER A 150 8.91 -11.70 0.40
N LEU A 151 9.05 -12.75 -0.38
CA LEU A 151 9.02 -12.73 -1.84
C LEU A 151 7.61 -12.95 -2.36
N SER A 152 7.30 -12.26 -3.46
CA SER A 152 6.04 -12.33 -4.19
C SER A 152 6.28 -12.17 -5.70
N GLY A 153 5.21 -12.24 -6.49
CA GLY A 153 5.28 -12.17 -7.94
C GLY A 153 5.76 -13.48 -8.57
N ALA A 154 6.46 -13.41 -9.70
CA ALA A 154 6.82 -14.58 -10.48
C ALA A 154 7.55 -15.69 -9.69
N PRO A 155 8.57 -15.40 -8.85
CA PRO A 155 9.27 -16.46 -8.09
C PRO A 155 8.38 -17.15 -7.06
N ALA A 156 7.46 -16.42 -6.44
CA ALA A 156 6.54 -17.02 -5.48
C ALA A 156 5.52 -17.92 -6.17
N LEU A 157 4.99 -17.50 -7.32
CA LEU A 157 4.07 -18.31 -8.11
C LEU A 157 4.76 -19.60 -8.61
N ASP A 158 6.00 -19.50 -9.12
CA ASP A 158 6.78 -20.65 -9.58
C ASP A 158 7.05 -21.64 -8.42
N ALA A 159 7.54 -21.16 -7.29
CA ALA A 159 7.80 -21.98 -6.11
C ALA A 159 6.53 -22.66 -5.54
N LEU A 160 5.37 -22.03 -5.70
CA LEU A 160 4.07 -22.54 -5.28
C LEU A 160 3.41 -23.45 -6.35
N GLY A 161 4.03 -23.63 -7.52
CA GLY A 161 3.48 -24.42 -8.63
C GLY A 161 2.28 -23.78 -9.31
N ILE A 162 2.16 -22.46 -9.25
CA ILE A 162 1.08 -21.68 -9.86
C ILE A 162 1.59 -21.09 -11.18
N GLU A 163 0.89 -21.33 -12.29
CA GLU A 163 1.25 -20.73 -13.57
C GLU A 163 1.18 -19.20 -13.49
N PRO A 164 2.26 -18.47 -13.91
CA PRO A 164 2.24 -17.02 -13.96
C PRO A 164 1.15 -16.51 -14.89
N ILE A 165 0.37 -15.52 -14.42
CA ILE A 165 -0.72 -14.90 -15.19
C ILE A 165 -0.15 -14.06 -16.34
N SER A 166 1.09 -13.58 -16.20
CA SER A 166 1.83 -12.81 -17.20
C SER A 166 3.30 -13.21 -17.20
N SER A 167 3.88 -13.41 -18.37
CA SER A 167 5.31 -13.68 -18.55
C SER A 167 6.22 -12.48 -18.16
N ALA A 168 5.63 -11.31 -17.98
CA ALA A 168 6.33 -10.06 -17.64
C ALA A 168 6.16 -9.65 -16.17
N SER A 169 5.61 -10.53 -15.32
CA SER A 169 5.43 -10.21 -13.89
C SER A 169 6.78 -10.03 -13.19
N PRO A 170 7.10 -8.87 -12.63
CA PRO A 170 8.32 -8.68 -11.90
C PRO A 170 8.30 -9.45 -10.58
N THR A 171 9.50 -9.63 -10.03
CA THR A 171 9.66 -10.09 -8.66
C THR A 171 9.35 -8.96 -7.71
N VAL A 172 8.53 -9.22 -6.70
CA VAL A 172 8.25 -8.28 -5.61
C VAL A 172 8.95 -8.77 -4.36
N LEU A 173 9.82 -7.94 -3.79
CA LEU A 173 10.42 -8.15 -2.49
C LEU A 173 9.80 -7.18 -1.49
N TRP A 174 8.95 -7.70 -0.64
CA TRP A 174 8.39 -6.99 0.49
C TRP A 174 9.39 -6.96 1.63
N THR A 175 9.70 -5.79 2.19
CA THR A 175 10.61 -5.66 3.33
C THR A 175 10.32 -4.41 4.16
N SER A 176 10.58 -4.50 5.47
CA SER A 176 10.46 -3.33 6.35
C SER A 176 11.59 -2.31 6.16
N ALA A 177 12.67 -2.68 5.43
CA ALA A 177 13.82 -1.82 5.19
C ALA A 177 14.21 -1.71 3.70
N PRO A 178 13.35 -1.16 2.82
CA PRO A 178 13.60 -1.13 1.38
C PRO A 178 14.92 -0.45 0.98
N ALA A 179 15.29 0.63 1.67
CA ALA A 179 16.52 1.37 1.38
C ALA A 179 17.79 0.57 1.72
N ILE A 180 17.78 -0.21 2.81
CA ILE A 180 18.89 -1.06 3.22
C ILE A 180 19.08 -2.20 2.20
N VAL A 181 17.99 -2.91 1.89
CA VAL A 181 18.00 -4.01 0.93
C VAL A 181 18.42 -3.52 -0.47
N MET A 182 17.91 -2.37 -0.90
CA MET A 182 18.37 -1.75 -2.15
C MET A 182 19.89 -1.55 -2.15
N GLY A 183 20.45 -0.98 -1.08
CA GLY A 183 21.91 -0.76 -0.96
C GLY A 183 22.71 -2.05 -1.18
N MET A 184 22.25 -3.18 -0.66
CA MET A 184 22.87 -4.49 -0.82
C MET A 184 22.71 -5.07 -2.24
N LEU A 185 21.67 -4.68 -2.96
CA LEU A 185 21.39 -5.14 -4.31
C LEU A 185 22.10 -4.31 -5.40
N LEU A 186 22.57 -3.10 -5.12
CA LEU A 186 23.22 -2.23 -6.12
C LEU A 186 24.48 -2.79 -6.76
N SER A 187 25.10 -3.83 -6.17
CA SER A 187 26.22 -4.55 -6.78
C SER A 187 25.82 -5.41 -7.98
N THR A 188 24.55 -5.80 -8.08
CA THR A 188 24.02 -6.72 -9.10
C THR A 188 22.81 -6.15 -9.84
N HIS A 189 22.20 -5.09 -9.30
CA HIS A 189 21.00 -4.45 -9.83
C HIS A 189 21.22 -2.95 -10.02
N ARG A 190 20.54 -2.37 -11.01
CA ARG A 190 20.53 -0.95 -11.28
C ARG A 190 19.19 -0.34 -10.90
N LYS A 191 19.20 0.75 -10.13
CA LYS A 191 17.98 1.50 -9.79
C LYS A 191 17.40 2.17 -11.04
N THR A 192 16.08 2.17 -11.16
CA THR A 192 15.31 2.94 -12.15
C THR A 192 14.24 3.77 -11.46
N THR A 193 13.76 4.80 -12.14
CA THR A 193 12.65 5.65 -11.65
C THR A 193 11.30 5.23 -12.23
N VAL A 194 11.31 4.30 -13.19
CA VAL A 194 10.13 3.89 -13.95
C VAL A 194 9.78 2.44 -13.60
N ALA A 195 8.58 2.23 -13.10
CA ALA A 195 8.09 0.90 -12.75
C ALA A 195 8.02 -0.04 -13.95
N SER A 196 7.57 0.45 -15.11
CA SER A 196 7.41 -0.36 -16.34
C SER A 196 8.70 -0.95 -16.91
N GLY A 197 9.86 -0.47 -16.46
CA GLY A 197 11.15 -1.02 -16.86
C GLY A 197 11.80 -1.88 -15.78
N ALA A 198 11.20 -2.00 -14.62
CA ALA A 198 11.72 -2.77 -13.51
C ALA A 198 11.35 -4.24 -13.63
N ASN A 199 12.28 -5.12 -13.28
CA ASN A 199 12.01 -6.53 -13.11
C ASN A 199 12.09 -7.00 -11.65
N VAL A 200 12.48 -6.09 -10.75
CA VAL A 200 12.41 -6.27 -9.30
C VAL A 200 11.83 -5.00 -8.67
N ILE A 201 10.83 -5.18 -7.82
CA ILE A 201 10.22 -4.13 -7.01
C ILE A 201 10.53 -4.43 -5.55
N VAL A 202 11.22 -3.53 -4.86
CA VAL A 202 11.42 -3.60 -3.41
C VAL A 202 10.39 -2.69 -2.77
N ALA A 203 9.37 -3.27 -2.17
CA ALA A 203 8.21 -2.56 -1.64
C ALA A 203 8.20 -2.55 -0.11
N PRO A 204 7.77 -1.43 0.52
CA PRO A 204 7.58 -1.37 1.96
C PRO A 204 6.55 -2.40 2.44
N LEU A 205 6.99 -3.27 3.35
CA LEU A 205 6.18 -4.33 3.93
C LEU A 205 5.06 -3.76 4.81
N HIS A 206 3.88 -4.32 4.67
CA HIS A 206 2.80 -4.21 5.64
C HIS A 206 2.50 -5.59 6.23
N GLN A 207 2.13 -5.66 7.50
CA GLN A 207 1.90 -6.93 8.20
C GLN A 207 0.86 -7.85 7.52
N THR A 208 -0.16 -7.29 6.84
CA THR A 208 -1.16 -8.08 6.11
C THR A 208 -0.54 -8.96 5.03
N VAL A 209 0.62 -8.59 4.49
CA VAL A 209 1.33 -9.32 3.43
C VAL A 209 1.94 -10.62 3.96
N LEU A 210 2.41 -10.62 5.22
CA LEU A 210 3.05 -11.79 5.83
C LEU A 210 2.06 -12.88 6.25
N ALA A 211 0.80 -12.52 6.47
CA ALA A 211 -0.22 -13.47 6.91
C ALA A 211 -0.36 -14.62 5.90
N GLY A 212 -0.30 -15.86 6.36
CA GLY A 212 -0.41 -17.03 5.50
C GLY A 212 0.77 -17.30 4.56
N GLY A 213 1.88 -16.60 4.75
CA GLY A 213 3.14 -16.89 4.06
C GLY A 213 3.75 -18.22 4.49
N ALA A 214 4.67 -18.75 3.71
CA ALA A 214 5.36 -20.01 3.96
C ALA A 214 6.85 -19.90 3.64
N ASN A 215 7.66 -20.68 4.35
CA ASN A 215 9.07 -20.88 4.01
C ASN A 215 9.20 -22.11 3.13
N LEU A 216 9.68 -21.94 1.90
CA LEU A 216 9.98 -23.02 0.98
C LEU A 216 11.44 -22.93 0.52
N GLY A 217 12.24 -23.93 0.89
CA GLY A 217 13.64 -23.98 0.49
C GLY A 217 14.52 -22.81 0.97
N GLY A 218 14.15 -22.15 2.07
CA GLY A 218 14.83 -20.97 2.59
C GLY A 218 14.30 -19.64 2.06
N LEU A 219 13.30 -19.66 1.18
CA LEU A 219 12.61 -18.48 0.69
C LEU A 219 11.36 -18.22 1.54
N GLU A 220 11.27 -17.05 2.13
CA GLU A 220 10.03 -16.56 2.75
C GLU A 220 9.10 -16.07 1.65
N LEU A 221 7.99 -16.77 1.44
CA LEU A 221 7.01 -16.48 0.40
C LEU A 221 5.73 -15.93 1.01
N VAL A 222 5.08 -15.01 0.31
CA VAL A 222 3.71 -14.58 0.64
C VAL A 222 2.71 -15.73 0.42
N SER A 223 1.46 -15.57 0.91
CA SER A 223 0.42 -16.57 0.61
C SER A 223 0.17 -16.68 -0.91
N PRO A 224 -0.32 -17.85 -1.39
CA PRO A 224 -0.61 -18.03 -2.82
C PRO A 224 -1.52 -16.95 -3.40
N VAL A 225 -2.57 -16.57 -2.69
CA VAL A 225 -3.52 -15.53 -3.14
C VAL A 225 -2.86 -14.15 -3.17
N GLN A 226 -1.98 -13.83 -2.20
CA GLN A 226 -1.22 -12.58 -2.23
C GLN A 226 -0.27 -12.54 -3.44
N ALA A 227 0.40 -13.66 -3.76
CA ALA A 227 1.29 -13.73 -4.93
C ALA A 227 0.53 -13.47 -6.24
N VAL A 228 -0.69 -13.99 -6.37
CA VAL A 228 -1.57 -13.72 -7.51
C VAL A 228 -1.96 -12.24 -7.58
N ILE A 229 -2.40 -11.64 -6.46
CA ILE A 229 -2.77 -10.22 -6.40
C ILE A 229 -1.61 -9.33 -6.81
N ASP A 230 -0.42 -9.56 -6.25
CA ASP A 230 0.78 -8.77 -6.54
C ASP A 230 1.18 -8.90 -8.03
N SER A 231 1.08 -10.10 -8.58
CA SER A 231 1.38 -10.37 -9.99
C SER A 231 0.43 -9.65 -10.96
N LEU A 232 -0.86 -9.56 -10.60
CA LEU A 232 -1.88 -8.84 -11.35
C LEU A 232 -1.70 -7.32 -11.23
N GLY A 233 -1.33 -6.84 -10.05
CA GLY A 233 -1.17 -5.41 -9.79
C GLY A 233 -0.01 -4.77 -10.56
N VAL A 234 1.01 -5.55 -10.90
CA VAL A 234 2.20 -5.05 -11.63
C VAL A 234 2.02 -5.13 -13.15
N GLY A 235 1.11 -5.94 -13.64
CA GLY A 235 0.88 -6.15 -15.08
C GLY A 235 -0.13 -5.19 -15.72
N GLY A 236 -0.65 -4.20 -14.97
CA GLY A 236 -1.66 -3.24 -15.41
C GLY A 236 -1.07 -2.00 -16.08
#